data_3fcebc28bc0479e262e5258171152631
#
_entry.id   3fcebc28bc0479e262e5258171152631
#
_cell.length_a   1.000
_cell.length_b   1.000
_cell.length_c   1.000
_cell.angle_alpha   90.00
_cell.angle_beta   90.00
_cell.angle_gamma   90.00
#
_symmetry.space_group_name_H-M   'P 1'
#
loop_
_entity.id
_entity.type
_entity.pdbx_description
1 polymer ?
#
loop_
_entity_poly.entity_id
_entity_poly.type
_entity_poly.pdbx_seq_one_letter_code
_entity_poly.pdbx_strand_id
1 'polypeptide(L)'
;MSEHPISVNRVSKDYLKGSLIALDDMTLDIEENKVTAFIGPSGCGKTTLLRLIAGLEYPTRGEIRSYGESIVGPGPDRGMVFQAYTSYPWLTTLANVQHGMEIQGVPKAERRAKAEHFLNLVHLTKFAKSYPSELSGGMKQRVAIARTLAQSPQILLLDEPFGALDAQVTWEMEEMIIEIIERESKTVILVTHDIQEAIYLADRIIFFTRQPGKIKADIAMDFKNGERFAHKEDLLSRDGYVDMEKTLYRMMREEIQGQIS
;
A
#
# COMPACT_ATOMS: atom_id res chain seq x y z
N MET A 1 8.22 24.82 -7.21
CA MET A 1 7.54 24.11 -6.12
C MET A 1 7.64 22.64 -6.52
N SER A 2 8.27 21.79 -5.72
CA SER A 2 8.32 20.36 -5.99
C SER A 2 6.88 19.84 -5.89
N GLU A 3 6.36 19.31 -6.99
CA GLU A 3 5.04 18.69 -7.00
C GLU A 3 5.14 17.35 -6.23
N HIS A 4 4.30 17.18 -5.23
CA HIS A 4 4.23 15.90 -4.49
C HIS A 4 3.68 14.79 -5.40
N PRO A 5 4.15 13.53 -5.24
CA PRO A 5 3.60 12.39 -5.95
C PRO A 5 2.08 12.29 -5.82
N ILE A 6 1.55 12.53 -4.62
CA ILE A 6 0.11 12.66 -4.36
C ILE A 6 -0.14 13.86 -3.45
N SER A 7 -1.10 14.71 -3.84
CA SER A 7 -1.66 15.77 -3.01
C SER A 7 -3.16 15.55 -2.84
N VAL A 8 -3.60 15.47 -1.60
CA VAL A 8 -5.01 15.35 -1.19
C VAL A 8 -5.43 16.70 -0.59
N ASN A 9 -6.39 17.37 -1.21
CA ASN A 9 -6.80 18.72 -0.82
C ASN A 9 -8.28 18.76 -0.44
N ARG A 10 -8.56 18.87 0.88
CA ARG A 10 -9.89 19.01 1.48
C ARG A 10 -10.89 17.95 0.98
N VAL A 11 -10.41 16.71 0.86
CA VAL A 11 -11.18 15.60 0.30
C VAL A 11 -12.20 15.08 1.31
N SER A 12 -13.45 15.02 0.88
CA SER A 12 -14.53 14.33 1.59
C SER A 12 -15.15 13.25 0.68
N LYS A 13 -15.58 12.16 1.27
CA LYS A 13 -16.27 11.08 0.57
C LYS A 13 -17.47 10.62 1.37
N ASP A 14 -18.63 10.68 0.77
CA ASP A 14 -19.87 10.10 1.30
C ASP A 14 -20.42 9.03 0.34
N TYR A 15 -21.18 8.11 0.91
CA TYR A 15 -21.94 7.08 0.24
C TYR A 15 -23.41 7.23 0.57
N LEU A 16 -24.28 6.51 -0.15
CA LEU A 16 -25.71 6.47 0.09
C LEU A 16 -26.35 7.89 0.15
N LYS A 17 -25.97 8.75 -0.80
CA LYS A 17 -26.48 10.13 -0.91
C LYS A 17 -26.27 10.96 0.38
N GLY A 18 -25.11 10.82 1.01
CA GLY A 18 -24.74 11.59 2.19
C GLY A 18 -25.09 10.95 3.54
N SER A 19 -25.79 9.81 3.56
CA SER A 19 -26.14 9.13 4.82
C SER A 19 -24.96 8.42 5.49
N LEU A 20 -23.86 8.14 4.75
CA LEU A 20 -22.65 7.51 5.25
C LEU A 20 -21.43 8.36 4.84
N ILE A 21 -20.90 9.14 5.76
CA ILE A 21 -19.67 9.91 5.55
C ILE A 21 -18.50 9.00 5.87
N ALA A 22 -17.71 8.62 4.86
CA ALA A 22 -16.53 7.78 5.03
C ALA A 22 -15.29 8.62 5.37
N LEU A 23 -15.11 9.77 4.70
CA LEU A 23 -13.99 10.69 4.89
C LEU A 23 -14.52 12.12 5.00
N ASP A 24 -13.94 12.93 5.88
CA ASP A 24 -14.34 14.31 6.09
C ASP A 24 -13.11 15.24 6.17
N ASP A 25 -12.99 16.12 5.17
CA ASP A 25 -11.98 17.20 5.05
C ASP A 25 -10.52 16.73 5.18
N MET A 26 -10.16 15.66 4.43
CA MET A 26 -8.80 15.12 4.42
C MET A 26 -7.86 16.02 3.62
N THR A 27 -6.74 16.41 4.22
CA THR A 27 -5.69 17.19 3.54
C THR A 27 -4.33 16.64 3.94
N LEU A 28 -3.56 16.12 2.96
CA LEU A 28 -2.21 15.61 3.14
C LEU A 28 -1.46 15.54 1.81
N ASP A 29 -0.14 15.59 1.87
CA ASP A 29 0.76 15.36 0.77
C ASP A 29 1.58 14.10 1.04
N ILE A 30 1.85 13.31 0.00
CA ILE A 30 2.72 12.11 0.06
C ILE A 30 4.10 12.50 -0.44
N GLU A 31 5.12 12.10 0.31
CA GLU A 31 6.52 12.34 -0.04
C GLU A 31 7.05 11.32 -1.04
N GLU A 32 7.90 11.78 -1.95
CA GLU A 32 8.49 10.93 -2.98
C GLU A 32 9.51 9.95 -2.38
N ASN A 33 9.53 8.71 -2.91
CA ASN A 33 10.45 7.64 -2.49
C ASN A 33 10.35 7.28 -0.99
N LYS A 34 9.21 7.56 -0.38
CA LYS A 34 8.89 7.26 1.02
C LYS A 34 7.72 6.28 1.11
N VAL A 35 7.68 5.56 2.23
CA VAL A 35 6.54 4.72 2.61
C VAL A 35 5.67 5.50 3.59
N THR A 36 4.43 5.79 3.19
CA THR A 36 3.43 6.39 4.07
C THR A 36 2.40 5.32 4.44
N ALA A 37 2.30 4.97 5.71
CA ALA A 37 1.28 4.05 6.19
C ALA A 37 0.02 4.78 6.67
N PHE A 38 -1.16 4.31 6.25
CA PHE A 38 -2.46 4.73 6.76
C PHE A 38 -2.93 3.70 7.79
N ILE A 39 -3.04 4.10 9.06
CA ILE A 39 -3.53 3.25 10.14
C ILE A 39 -4.72 3.89 10.87
N GLY A 40 -5.49 3.06 11.56
CA GLY A 40 -6.68 3.47 12.31
C GLY A 40 -7.70 2.35 12.41
N PRO A 41 -8.82 2.56 13.12
CA PRO A 41 -9.84 1.54 13.33
C PRO A 41 -10.40 0.98 12.02
N SER A 42 -10.98 -0.22 12.09
CA SER A 42 -11.69 -0.80 10.94
C SER A 42 -12.87 0.10 10.53
N GLY A 43 -13.07 0.26 9.22
CA GLY A 43 -14.15 1.09 8.67
C GLY A 43 -13.91 2.61 8.74
N CYS A 44 -12.75 3.09 9.18
CA CYS A 44 -12.45 4.53 9.28
C CYS A 44 -12.15 5.23 7.94
N GLY A 45 -12.18 4.53 6.81
CA GLY A 45 -12.02 5.14 5.48
C GLY A 45 -10.63 5.02 4.84
N LYS A 46 -9.66 4.29 5.42
CA LYS A 46 -8.30 4.11 4.84
C LYS A 46 -8.34 3.57 3.42
N THR A 47 -9.00 2.42 3.21
CA THR A 47 -9.20 1.83 1.88
C THR A 47 -9.98 2.76 0.95
N THR A 48 -10.94 3.53 1.48
CA THR A 48 -11.65 4.56 0.70
C THR A 48 -10.67 5.60 0.15
N LEU A 49 -9.82 6.18 1.01
CA LEU A 49 -8.82 7.15 0.55
C LEU A 49 -7.85 6.53 -0.45
N LEU A 50 -7.40 5.29 -0.20
CA LEU A 50 -6.51 4.59 -1.12
C LEU A 50 -7.17 4.37 -2.51
N ARG A 51 -8.46 4.02 -2.56
CA ARG A 51 -9.22 3.87 -3.81
C ARG A 51 -9.44 5.19 -4.54
N LEU A 52 -9.65 6.29 -3.81
CA LEU A 52 -9.71 7.63 -4.38
C LEU A 52 -8.36 8.01 -5.01
N ILE A 53 -7.24 7.74 -4.34
CA ILE A 53 -5.88 7.95 -4.87
C ILE A 53 -5.63 7.06 -6.09
N ALA A 54 -6.10 5.82 -6.08
CA ALA A 54 -6.00 4.92 -7.23
C ALA A 54 -6.84 5.36 -8.44
N GLY A 55 -7.77 6.31 -8.25
CA GLY A 55 -8.72 6.73 -9.29
C GLY A 55 -9.84 5.71 -9.54
N LEU A 56 -10.05 4.77 -8.61
CA LEU A 56 -11.13 3.78 -8.68
C LEU A 56 -12.47 4.33 -8.18
N GLU A 57 -12.40 5.40 -7.40
CA GLU A 57 -13.55 6.16 -6.90
C GLU A 57 -13.27 7.65 -7.04
N TYR A 58 -14.31 8.47 -6.90
CA TYR A 58 -14.20 9.93 -6.95
C TYR A 58 -14.57 10.55 -5.60
N PRO A 59 -13.88 11.62 -5.16
CA PRO A 59 -14.28 12.36 -3.98
C PRO A 59 -15.65 13.04 -4.18
N THR A 60 -16.42 13.20 -3.10
CA THR A 60 -17.65 14.03 -3.12
C THR A 60 -17.33 15.50 -3.09
N ARG A 61 -16.23 15.87 -2.38
CA ARG A 61 -15.69 17.25 -2.31
C ARG A 61 -14.17 17.20 -2.29
N GLY A 62 -13.55 18.33 -2.64
CA GLY A 62 -12.10 18.43 -2.73
C GLY A 62 -11.54 17.79 -3.99
N GLU A 63 -10.23 17.64 -4.05
CA GLU A 63 -9.54 17.07 -5.20
C GLU A 63 -8.30 16.27 -4.75
N ILE A 64 -7.90 15.32 -5.60
CA ILE A 64 -6.65 14.58 -5.44
C ILE A 64 -5.85 14.76 -6.74
N ARG A 65 -4.56 15.05 -6.58
CA ARG A 65 -3.63 15.22 -7.70
C ARG A 65 -2.49 14.22 -7.60
N SER A 66 -2.04 13.77 -8.77
CA SER A 66 -0.81 12.98 -8.91
C SER A 66 0.17 13.81 -9.72
N TYR A 67 1.33 14.14 -9.14
CA TYR A 67 2.35 15.01 -9.77
C TYR A 67 1.75 16.30 -10.35
N GLY A 68 0.84 16.96 -9.60
CA GLY A 68 0.16 18.18 -10.03
C GLY A 68 -1.06 17.99 -10.93
N GLU A 69 -1.25 16.84 -11.54
CA GLU A 69 -2.38 16.52 -12.42
C GLU A 69 -3.57 15.93 -11.64
N SER A 70 -4.78 16.42 -11.90
CA SER A 70 -6.01 15.91 -11.25
C SER A 70 -6.26 14.43 -11.58
N ILE A 71 -6.52 13.62 -10.56
CA ILE A 71 -6.87 12.21 -10.75
C ILE A 71 -8.32 12.10 -11.23
N VAL A 72 -8.46 11.73 -12.49
CA VAL A 72 -9.77 11.54 -13.16
C VAL A 72 -10.08 10.07 -13.47
N GLY A 73 -9.24 9.15 -13.00
CA GLY A 73 -9.39 7.71 -13.18
C GLY A 73 -8.10 6.94 -12.84
N PRO A 74 -8.10 5.61 -13.02
CA PRO A 74 -6.88 4.82 -12.92
C PRO A 74 -5.82 5.31 -13.93
N GLY A 75 -4.56 5.31 -13.51
CA GLY A 75 -3.44 5.78 -14.34
C GLY A 75 -2.24 4.83 -14.26
N PRO A 76 -1.33 4.85 -15.26
CA PRO A 76 -0.14 3.99 -15.30
C PRO A 76 0.91 4.39 -14.24
N ASP A 77 0.85 5.59 -13.71
CA ASP A 77 1.71 6.14 -12.66
C ASP A 77 1.46 5.49 -11.30
N ARG A 78 0.28 4.88 -11.09
CA ARG A 78 -0.16 4.25 -9.84
C ARG A 78 -0.51 2.79 -10.04
N GLY A 79 0.13 1.92 -9.26
CA GLY A 79 -0.17 0.50 -9.23
C GLY A 79 -0.81 0.10 -7.92
N MET A 80 -1.93 -0.64 -7.95
CA MET A 80 -2.63 -1.08 -6.73
C MET A 80 -2.54 -2.59 -6.55
N VAL A 81 -2.17 -2.99 -5.34
CA VAL A 81 -2.24 -4.36 -4.85
C VAL A 81 -3.40 -4.42 -3.86
N PHE A 82 -4.40 -5.24 -4.17
CA PHE A 82 -5.62 -5.40 -3.38
C PHE A 82 -5.43 -6.43 -2.26
N GLN A 83 -6.23 -6.32 -1.21
CA GLN A 83 -6.32 -7.31 -0.14
C GLN A 83 -6.72 -8.71 -0.66
N ALA A 84 -7.67 -8.77 -1.60
CA ALA A 84 -8.06 -10.02 -2.23
C ALA A 84 -7.07 -10.42 -3.34
N TYR A 85 -6.86 -11.72 -3.50
CA TYR A 85 -6.03 -12.24 -4.59
C TYR A 85 -6.68 -11.97 -5.95
N THR A 86 -6.00 -11.18 -6.79
CA THR A 86 -6.52 -10.73 -8.08
C THR A 86 -5.86 -11.41 -9.28
N SER A 87 -5.14 -12.52 -9.06
CA SER A 87 -4.51 -13.28 -10.15
C SER A 87 -5.55 -13.88 -11.10
N TYR A 88 -5.30 -13.78 -12.40
CA TYR A 88 -6.15 -14.38 -13.43
C TYR A 88 -6.01 -15.92 -13.40
N PRO A 89 -7.05 -16.69 -13.04
CA PRO A 89 -6.93 -18.13 -12.78
C PRO A 89 -6.63 -18.96 -14.03
N TRP A 90 -6.89 -18.43 -15.23
CA TRP A 90 -6.62 -19.06 -16.52
C TRP A 90 -5.24 -18.76 -17.11
N LEU A 91 -4.45 -17.92 -16.44
CA LEU A 91 -3.08 -17.56 -16.84
C LEU A 91 -2.07 -18.18 -15.89
N THR A 92 -0.93 -18.61 -16.42
CA THR A 92 0.21 -19.02 -15.61
C THR A 92 0.75 -17.83 -14.79
N THR A 93 1.57 -18.08 -13.80
CA THR A 93 2.24 -17.04 -12.99
C THR A 93 3.00 -16.04 -13.87
N LEU A 94 3.81 -16.53 -14.83
CA LEU A 94 4.54 -15.67 -15.77
C LEU A 94 3.56 -14.85 -16.64
N ALA A 95 2.52 -15.48 -17.16
CA ALA A 95 1.53 -14.81 -18.00
C ALA A 95 0.74 -13.76 -17.22
N ASN A 96 0.43 -14.01 -15.94
CA ASN A 96 -0.18 -13.01 -15.05
C ASN A 96 0.68 -11.75 -14.95
N VAL A 97 2.00 -11.90 -14.72
CA VAL A 97 2.92 -10.76 -14.61
C VAL A 97 3.08 -10.02 -15.94
N GLN A 98 3.04 -10.74 -17.07
CA GLN A 98 3.15 -10.14 -18.41
C GLN A 98 1.89 -9.40 -18.88
N HIS A 99 0.73 -9.73 -18.34
CA HIS A 99 -0.57 -9.36 -18.91
C HIS A 99 -0.77 -7.84 -19.04
N GLY A 100 -0.45 -7.05 -18.02
CA GLY A 100 -0.56 -5.60 -18.07
C GLY A 100 0.34 -4.97 -19.13
N MET A 101 1.58 -5.44 -19.24
CA MET A 101 2.52 -5.01 -20.30
C MET A 101 2.06 -5.41 -21.71
N GLU A 102 1.36 -6.55 -21.83
CA GLU A 102 0.78 -6.98 -23.11
C GLU A 102 -0.31 -6.03 -23.59
N ILE A 103 -1.19 -5.61 -22.68
CA ILE A 103 -2.24 -4.61 -22.98
C ILE A 103 -1.60 -3.27 -23.38
N GLN A 104 -0.47 -2.88 -22.79
CA GLN A 104 0.28 -1.68 -23.14
C GLN A 104 1.06 -1.80 -24.47
N GLY A 105 1.04 -2.97 -25.12
CA GLY A 105 1.73 -3.19 -26.40
C GLY A 105 3.24 -3.42 -26.27
N VAL A 106 3.77 -3.70 -25.07
CA VAL A 106 5.19 -3.97 -24.86
C VAL A 106 5.61 -5.23 -25.66
N PRO A 107 6.74 -5.20 -26.41
CA PRO A 107 7.21 -6.34 -27.19
C PRO A 107 7.40 -7.62 -26.35
N LYS A 108 7.06 -8.79 -26.93
CA LYS A 108 7.06 -10.08 -26.22
C LYS A 108 8.38 -10.41 -25.52
N ALA A 109 9.51 -10.11 -26.15
CA ALA A 109 10.84 -10.39 -25.57
C ALA A 109 11.10 -9.52 -24.34
N GLU A 110 10.76 -8.22 -24.42
CA GLU A 110 10.93 -7.26 -23.33
C GLU A 110 10.03 -7.58 -22.14
N ARG A 111 8.71 -7.79 -22.38
CA ARG A 111 7.78 -8.13 -21.30
C ARG A 111 8.13 -9.45 -20.61
N ARG A 112 8.72 -10.42 -21.36
CA ARG A 112 9.19 -11.66 -20.78
C ARG A 112 10.38 -11.43 -19.84
N ALA A 113 11.40 -10.74 -20.30
CA ALA A 113 12.59 -10.43 -19.49
C ALA A 113 12.21 -9.67 -18.22
N LYS A 114 11.32 -8.68 -18.34
CA LYS A 114 10.83 -7.89 -17.21
C LYS A 114 10.00 -8.73 -16.23
N ALA A 115 9.12 -9.59 -16.73
CA ALA A 115 8.35 -10.50 -15.89
C ALA A 115 9.22 -11.53 -15.16
N GLU A 116 10.24 -12.08 -15.84
CA GLU A 116 11.22 -12.98 -15.20
C GLU A 116 12.04 -12.27 -14.12
N HIS A 117 12.41 -10.99 -14.34
CA HIS A 117 13.07 -10.16 -13.32
C HIS A 117 12.21 -10.03 -12.06
N PHE A 118 10.94 -9.61 -12.20
CA PHE A 118 10.05 -9.43 -11.04
C PHE A 118 9.65 -10.75 -10.38
N LEU A 119 9.52 -11.85 -11.15
CA LEU A 119 9.33 -13.17 -10.55
C LEU A 119 10.55 -13.64 -9.74
N ASN A 120 11.76 -13.28 -10.15
CA ASN A 120 12.95 -13.54 -9.36
C ASN A 120 12.96 -12.72 -8.07
N LEU A 121 12.62 -11.43 -8.15
CA LEU A 121 12.57 -10.51 -7.01
C LEU A 121 11.57 -10.96 -5.93
N VAL A 122 10.43 -11.55 -6.34
CA VAL A 122 9.43 -12.10 -5.41
C VAL A 122 9.64 -13.60 -5.12
N HIS A 123 10.78 -14.18 -5.48
CA HIS A 123 11.16 -15.59 -5.26
C HIS A 123 10.20 -16.62 -5.88
N LEU A 124 9.57 -16.31 -7.02
CA LEU A 124 8.63 -17.19 -7.73
C LEU A 124 9.14 -17.74 -9.07
N THR A 125 10.43 -17.65 -9.38
CA THR A 125 11.01 -18.13 -10.64
C THR A 125 10.66 -19.59 -10.93
N LYS A 126 10.72 -20.47 -9.91
CA LYS A 126 10.40 -21.91 -10.05
C LYS A 126 8.93 -22.16 -10.37
N PHE A 127 8.05 -21.23 -10.05
CA PHE A 127 6.60 -21.31 -10.23
C PHE A 127 6.09 -20.54 -11.45
N ALA A 128 6.98 -20.09 -12.35
CA ALA A 128 6.62 -19.30 -13.52
C ALA A 128 5.58 -19.95 -14.43
N LYS A 129 5.55 -21.29 -14.48
CA LYS A 129 4.62 -22.08 -15.29
C LYS A 129 3.37 -22.57 -14.52
N SER A 130 3.33 -22.39 -13.21
CA SER A 130 2.20 -22.79 -12.36
C SER A 130 1.00 -21.86 -12.54
N TYR A 131 -0.19 -22.41 -12.38
CA TYR A 131 -1.44 -21.68 -12.36
C TYR A 131 -1.75 -21.20 -10.92
N PRO A 132 -2.58 -20.14 -10.73
CA PRO A 132 -2.94 -19.66 -9.40
C PRO A 132 -3.55 -20.71 -8.47
N SER A 133 -4.24 -21.72 -9.01
CA SER A 133 -4.79 -22.84 -8.23
C SER A 133 -3.74 -23.72 -7.56
N GLU A 134 -2.50 -23.69 -8.06
CA GLU A 134 -1.36 -24.47 -7.56
C GLU A 134 -0.50 -23.69 -6.55
N LEU A 135 -0.86 -22.42 -6.27
CA LEU A 135 -0.10 -21.50 -5.42
C LEU A 135 -0.73 -21.35 -4.04
N SER A 136 0.09 -21.20 -3.00
CA SER A 136 -0.35 -20.78 -1.67
C SER A 136 -0.88 -19.34 -1.66
N GLY A 137 -1.53 -18.92 -0.58
CA GLY A 137 -2.00 -17.54 -0.42
C GLY A 137 -0.89 -16.51 -0.56
N GLY A 138 0.23 -16.69 0.15
CA GLY A 138 1.39 -15.81 0.05
C GLY A 138 2.01 -15.77 -1.35
N MET A 139 2.08 -16.92 -2.05
CA MET A 139 2.54 -16.95 -3.44
C MET A 139 1.62 -16.18 -4.38
N LYS A 140 0.30 -16.27 -4.21
CA LYS A 140 -0.67 -15.46 -4.98
C LYS A 140 -0.49 -13.97 -4.75
N GLN A 141 -0.20 -13.56 -3.51
CA GLN A 141 0.06 -12.17 -3.18
C GLN A 141 1.36 -11.69 -3.83
N ARG A 142 2.43 -12.50 -3.77
CA ARG A 142 3.70 -12.22 -4.48
C ARG A 142 3.49 -12.06 -6.00
N VAL A 143 2.62 -12.87 -6.61
CA VAL A 143 2.23 -12.70 -8.04
C VAL A 143 1.53 -11.36 -8.27
N ALA A 144 0.62 -10.94 -7.39
CA ALA A 144 -0.08 -9.66 -7.52
C ALA A 144 0.90 -8.48 -7.42
N ILE A 145 1.86 -8.53 -6.49
CA ILE A 145 2.93 -7.52 -6.36
C ILE A 145 3.81 -7.49 -7.62
N ALA A 146 4.32 -8.66 -8.07
CA ALA A 146 5.15 -8.74 -9.28
C ALA A 146 4.43 -8.21 -10.52
N ARG A 147 3.15 -8.54 -10.69
CA ARG A 147 2.30 -8.06 -11.79
C ARG A 147 2.14 -6.53 -11.76
N THR A 148 1.98 -5.96 -10.59
CA THR A 148 1.84 -4.52 -10.41
C THR A 148 3.16 -3.81 -10.72
N LEU A 149 4.28 -4.29 -10.16
CA LEU A 149 5.61 -3.74 -10.38
C LEU A 149 6.09 -3.84 -11.84
N ALA A 150 5.71 -4.90 -12.55
CA ALA A 150 6.07 -5.11 -13.95
C ALA A 150 5.56 -3.98 -14.88
N GLN A 151 4.52 -3.29 -14.49
CA GLN A 151 4.00 -2.13 -15.21
C GLN A 151 4.78 -0.83 -14.91
N SER A 152 5.78 -0.90 -14.01
CA SER A 152 6.65 0.22 -13.61
C SER A 152 5.91 1.44 -13.07
N PRO A 153 4.91 1.30 -12.20
CA PRO A 153 4.28 2.47 -11.59
C PRO A 153 5.30 3.24 -10.75
N GLN A 154 5.13 4.56 -10.66
CA GLN A 154 5.92 5.41 -9.75
C GLN A 154 5.43 5.30 -8.31
N ILE A 155 4.11 5.10 -8.15
CA ILE A 155 3.44 4.99 -6.84
C ILE A 155 2.83 3.60 -6.70
N LEU A 156 3.16 2.93 -5.59
CA LEU A 156 2.61 1.63 -5.23
C LEU A 156 1.60 1.78 -4.09
N LEU A 157 0.38 1.33 -4.33
CA LEU A 157 -0.73 1.38 -3.38
C LEU A 157 -0.99 -0.04 -2.86
N LEU A 158 -0.82 -0.26 -1.56
CA LEU A 158 -0.96 -1.56 -0.91
C LEU A 158 -2.16 -1.52 0.05
N ASP A 159 -3.21 -2.29 -0.23
CA ASP A 159 -4.42 -2.36 0.59
C ASP A 159 -4.41 -3.65 1.42
N GLU A 160 -4.03 -3.57 2.69
CA GLU A 160 -3.89 -4.70 3.61
C GLU A 160 -3.17 -5.92 2.98
N PRO A 161 -1.96 -5.74 2.45
CA PRO A 161 -1.34 -6.72 1.56
C PRO A 161 -1.00 -8.05 2.24
N PHE A 162 -0.95 -8.09 3.58
CA PHE A 162 -0.55 -9.27 4.35
C PHE A 162 -1.66 -9.83 5.24
N GLY A 163 -2.83 -9.18 5.32
CA GLY A 163 -3.90 -9.50 6.26
C GLY A 163 -4.50 -10.91 6.18
N ALA A 164 -4.24 -11.66 5.10
CA ALA A 164 -4.71 -13.04 4.91
C ALA A 164 -3.60 -14.09 5.04
N LEU A 165 -2.40 -13.70 5.49
CA LEU A 165 -1.21 -14.55 5.57
C LEU A 165 -0.94 -14.96 7.02
N ASP A 166 -0.28 -16.11 7.19
CA ASP A 166 0.27 -16.49 8.50
C ASP A 166 1.52 -15.65 8.85
N ALA A 167 1.88 -15.62 10.14
CA ALA A 167 2.93 -14.75 10.66
C ALA A 167 4.29 -14.95 9.97
N GLN A 168 4.67 -16.20 9.66
CA GLN A 168 5.95 -16.48 9.02
C GLN A 168 5.98 -15.92 7.59
N VAL A 169 4.92 -16.17 6.82
CA VAL A 169 4.81 -15.66 5.44
C VAL A 169 4.72 -14.14 5.44
N THR A 170 4.06 -13.53 6.43
CA THR A 170 3.99 -12.08 6.60
C THR A 170 5.39 -11.48 6.74
N TRP A 171 6.23 -12.02 7.62
CA TRP A 171 7.61 -11.53 7.80
C TRP A 171 8.42 -11.61 6.51
N GLU A 172 8.41 -12.75 5.83
CA GLU A 172 9.10 -12.90 4.53
C GLU A 172 8.60 -11.88 3.49
N MET A 173 7.32 -11.55 3.52
CA MET A 173 6.71 -10.58 2.60
C MET A 173 7.07 -9.14 2.97
N GLU A 174 7.10 -8.79 4.25
CA GLU A 174 7.52 -7.48 4.74
C GLU A 174 8.98 -7.20 4.35
N GLU A 175 9.91 -8.15 4.61
CA GLU A 175 11.31 -8.04 4.22
C GLU A 175 11.48 -7.90 2.69
N MET A 176 10.74 -8.70 1.92
CA MET A 176 10.73 -8.59 0.46
C MET A 176 10.23 -7.21 -0.02
N ILE A 177 9.22 -6.63 0.62
CA ILE A 177 8.72 -5.29 0.27
C ILE A 177 9.78 -4.23 0.56
N ILE A 178 10.51 -4.30 1.69
CA ILE A 178 11.63 -3.40 1.98
C ILE A 178 12.69 -3.48 0.86
N GLU A 179 13.10 -4.69 0.48
CA GLU A 179 14.07 -4.90 -0.60
C GLU A 179 13.60 -4.29 -1.94
N ILE A 180 12.31 -4.46 -2.28
CA ILE A 180 11.72 -3.89 -3.49
C ILE A 180 11.73 -2.37 -3.44
N ILE A 181 11.33 -1.77 -2.32
CA ILE A 181 11.26 -0.31 -2.16
C ILE A 181 12.65 0.30 -2.32
N GLU A 182 13.67 -0.30 -1.72
CA GLU A 182 15.05 0.17 -1.82
C GLU A 182 15.61 0.07 -3.25
N ARG A 183 15.41 -1.08 -3.90
CA ARG A 183 15.93 -1.33 -5.25
C ARG A 183 15.25 -0.50 -6.34
N GLU A 184 13.94 -0.33 -6.22
CA GLU A 184 13.11 0.28 -7.26
C GLU A 184 12.79 1.76 -6.99
N SER A 185 13.22 2.31 -5.83
CA SER A 185 12.98 3.71 -5.42
C SER A 185 11.52 4.12 -5.62
N LYS A 186 10.58 3.37 -5.03
CA LYS A 186 9.14 3.60 -5.18
C LYS A 186 8.56 4.47 -4.07
N THR A 187 7.60 5.32 -4.42
CA THR A 187 6.69 5.92 -3.45
C THR A 187 5.61 4.90 -3.09
N VAL A 188 5.41 4.65 -1.80
CA VAL A 188 4.46 3.62 -1.35
C VAL A 188 3.43 4.20 -0.40
N ILE A 189 2.17 3.87 -0.61
CA ILE A 189 1.08 4.10 0.34
C ILE A 189 0.58 2.73 0.80
N LEU A 190 0.72 2.46 2.10
CA LEU A 190 0.34 1.21 2.73
C LEU A 190 -0.89 1.44 3.61
N VAL A 191 -1.96 0.70 3.37
CA VAL A 191 -3.08 0.59 4.32
C VAL A 191 -2.89 -0.68 5.13
N THR A 192 -2.87 -0.56 6.44
CA THR A 192 -2.85 -1.70 7.35
C THR A 192 -3.60 -1.40 8.66
N HIS A 193 -4.01 -2.43 9.35
CA HIS A 193 -4.52 -2.38 10.71
C HIS A 193 -3.48 -2.90 11.74
N ASP A 194 -2.34 -3.43 11.26
CA ASP A 194 -1.24 -3.91 12.11
C ASP A 194 -0.26 -2.76 12.39
N ILE A 195 -0.14 -2.43 13.70
CA ILE A 195 0.73 -1.35 14.17
C ILE A 195 2.20 -1.71 13.97
N GLN A 196 2.58 -2.96 14.17
CA GLN A 196 3.98 -3.40 14.03
C GLN A 196 4.40 -3.40 12.55
N GLU A 197 3.51 -3.83 11.65
CA GLU A 197 3.71 -3.71 10.20
C GLU A 197 3.93 -2.24 9.79
N ALA A 198 3.05 -1.34 10.26
CA ALA A 198 3.17 0.08 9.95
C ALA A 198 4.49 0.67 10.47
N ILE A 199 4.89 0.36 11.71
CA ILE A 199 6.16 0.84 12.27
C ILE A 199 7.35 0.26 11.48
N TYR A 200 7.29 -1.02 11.08
CA TYR A 200 8.40 -1.65 10.37
C TYR A 200 8.60 -1.07 8.97
N LEU A 201 7.54 -0.95 8.20
CA LEU A 201 7.63 -0.56 6.79
C LEU A 201 7.68 0.95 6.57
N ALA A 202 6.94 1.76 7.37
CA ALA A 202 6.72 3.16 7.06
C ALA A 202 7.87 4.09 7.46
N ASP A 203 8.06 5.14 6.65
CA ASP A 203 8.84 6.34 6.98
C ASP A 203 7.94 7.38 7.69
N ARG A 204 6.61 7.32 7.44
CA ARG A 204 5.60 8.22 7.98
C ARG A 204 4.28 7.51 8.17
N ILE A 205 3.60 7.78 9.27
CA ILE A 205 2.29 7.21 9.59
C ILE A 205 1.24 8.31 9.65
N ILE A 206 0.16 8.15 8.87
CA ILE A 206 -1.06 8.95 8.98
C ILE A 206 -2.09 8.15 9.78
N PHE A 207 -2.40 8.63 10.97
CA PHE A 207 -3.35 7.98 11.86
C PHE A 207 -4.75 8.57 11.65
N PHE A 208 -5.73 7.69 11.35
CA PHE A 208 -7.12 8.07 11.08
C PHE A 208 -7.98 8.01 12.37
N THR A 209 -8.87 8.99 12.52
CA THR A 209 -9.97 8.87 13.49
C THR A 209 -10.94 7.77 13.06
N ARG A 210 -11.80 7.34 13.97
CA ARG A 210 -13.00 6.57 13.58
C ARG A 210 -13.87 7.34 12.58
N GLN A 211 -14.84 6.65 11.97
CA GLN A 211 -15.77 7.25 11.01
C GLN A 211 -16.59 8.40 11.60
N PRO A 212 -16.67 9.56 10.90
CA PRO A 212 -16.02 9.86 9.62
C PRO A 212 -14.50 9.99 9.79
N GLY A 213 -13.75 9.37 8.83
CA GLY A 213 -12.29 9.39 8.88
C GLY A 213 -11.74 10.80 8.68
N LYS A 214 -10.91 11.21 9.65
CA LYS A 214 -10.09 12.44 9.63
C LYS A 214 -8.67 12.08 9.99
N ILE A 215 -7.73 12.94 9.70
CA ILE A 215 -6.36 12.77 10.19
C ILE A 215 -6.32 13.15 11.69
N LYS A 216 -6.06 12.18 12.55
CA LYS A 216 -5.83 12.39 13.99
C LYS A 216 -4.40 12.80 14.27
N ALA A 217 -3.45 12.17 13.58
CA ALA A 217 -2.04 12.49 13.72
C ALA A 217 -1.29 12.17 12.42
N ASP A 218 -0.21 12.91 12.22
CA ASP A 218 0.76 12.77 11.15
C ASP A 218 2.13 12.61 11.81
N ILE A 219 2.72 11.43 11.71
CA ILE A 219 3.83 11.00 12.54
C ILE A 219 4.99 10.55 11.65
N ALA A 220 6.11 11.29 11.69
CA ALA A 220 7.35 10.85 11.08
C ALA A 220 8.03 9.78 11.95
N MET A 221 8.66 8.78 11.32
CA MET A 221 9.40 7.72 12.01
C MET A 221 10.84 8.15 12.30
N ASP A 222 11.02 9.31 12.92
CA ASP A 222 12.32 9.96 13.15
C ASP A 222 13.30 9.08 13.93
N PHE A 223 12.82 8.19 14.80
CA PHE A 223 13.65 7.28 15.57
C PHE A 223 14.42 6.27 14.68
N LYS A 224 13.97 6.08 13.43
CA LYS A 224 14.66 5.26 12.43
C LYS A 224 15.83 5.99 11.77
N ASN A 225 15.95 7.33 11.92
CA ASN A 225 16.97 8.17 11.26
C ASN A 225 17.03 7.99 9.72
N GLY A 226 15.89 7.67 9.10
CA GLY A 226 15.80 7.39 7.66
C GLY A 226 16.32 6.02 7.23
N GLU A 227 16.74 5.17 8.18
CA GLU A 227 17.18 3.81 7.92
C GLU A 227 15.98 2.88 7.68
N ARG A 228 16.13 1.93 6.76
CA ARG A 228 15.26 0.77 6.59
C ARG A 228 15.99 -0.47 7.07
N PHE A 229 15.29 -1.30 7.79
CA PHE A 229 15.86 -2.49 8.42
C PHE A 229 15.53 -3.72 7.58
N ALA A 230 16.57 -4.45 7.14
CA ALA A 230 16.37 -5.69 6.38
C ALA A 230 15.68 -6.76 7.23
N HIS A 231 15.95 -6.79 8.54
CA HIS A 231 15.33 -7.72 9.48
C HIS A 231 14.56 -6.97 10.56
N LYS A 232 13.37 -7.47 10.89
CA LYS A 232 12.46 -6.84 11.86
C LYS A 232 13.06 -6.79 13.27
N GLU A 233 13.87 -7.80 13.63
CA GLU A 233 14.54 -7.89 14.94
C GLU A 233 15.49 -6.70 15.19
N ASP A 234 16.15 -6.20 14.17
CA ASP A 234 17.06 -5.06 14.28
C ASP A 234 16.30 -3.78 14.65
N LEU A 235 15.10 -3.60 14.08
CA LEU A 235 14.22 -2.50 14.43
C LEU A 235 13.66 -2.61 15.85
N LEU A 236 13.28 -3.81 16.31
CA LEU A 236 12.72 -4.04 17.64
C LEU A 236 13.69 -3.63 18.76
N SER A 237 15.00 -3.72 18.49
CA SER A 237 16.06 -3.32 19.43
C SER A 237 16.39 -1.83 19.41
N ARG A 238 15.80 -1.04 18.48
CA ARG A 238 16.08 0.38 18.29
C ARG A 238 15.43 1.22 19.38
N ASP A 239 16.21 2.17 19.92
CA ASP A 239 15.67 3.17 20.86
C ASP A 239 14.52 3.95 20.20
N GLY A 240 13.40 4.09 20.94
CA GLY A 240 12.19 4.77 20.44
C GLY A 240 11.13 3.83 19.85
N TYR A 241 11.47 2.58 19.46
CA TYR A 241 10.49 1.62 18.93
C TYR A 241 9.34 1.37 19.91
N VAL A 242 9.65 1.02 21.15
CA VAL A 242 8.66 0.68 22.18
C VAL A 242 7.76 1.87 22.54
N ASP A 243 8.31 3.08 22.54
CA ASP A 243 7.53 4.29 22.84
C ASP A 243 6.60 4.66 21.68
N MET A 244 7.04 4.46 20.44
CA MET A 244 6.22 4.62 19.26
C MET A 244 5.08 3.61 19.24
N GLU A 245 5.37 2.35 19.46
CA GLU A 245 4.38 1.28 19.51
C GLU A 245 3.32 1.55 20.59
N LYS A 246 3.73 1.90 21.82
CA LYS A 246 2.81 2.29 22.92
C LYS A 246 1.94 3.50 22.53
N THR A 247 2.51 4.48 21.85
CA THR A 247 1.80 5.68 21.42
C THR A 247 0.70 5.32 20.44
N LEU A 248 1.00 4.52 19.42
CA LEU A 248 0.02 4.08 18.42
C LEU A 248 -1.06 3.19 19.02
N TYR A 249 -0.71 2.27 19.94
CA TYR A 249 -1.70 1.47 20.67
C TYR A 249 -2.63 2.31 21.54
N ARG A 250 -2.09 3.35 22.20
CA ARG A 250 -2.92 4.29 22.99
C ARG A 250 -3.91 5.02 22.08
N MET A 251 -3.45 5.58 20.96
CA MET A 251 -4.29 6.28 20.00
C MET A 251 -5.37 5.36 19.42
N MET A 252 -5.03 4.10 19.11
CA MET A 252 -5.99 3.10 18.64
C MET A 252 -7.06 2.80 19.69
N ARG A 253 -6.66 2.63 20.95
CA ARG A 253 -7.58 2.39 22.07
C ARG A 253 -8.55 3.55 22.27
N GLU A 254 -8.06 4.80 22.21
CA GLU A 254 -8.92 6.00 22.30
C GLU A 254 -10.02 6.01 21.24
N GLU A 255 -9.67 5.70 19.98
CA GLU A 255 -10.63 5.65 18.88
C GLU A 255 -11.66 4.51 19.04
N ILE A 256 -11.24 3.36 19.57
CA ILE A 256 -12.15 2.22 19.81
C ILE A 256 -13.06 2.49 21.02
N GLN A 257 -12.53 3.02 22.13
CA GLN A 257 -13.31 3.27 23.36
C GLN A 257 -14.30 4.42 23.21
N GLY A 258 -14.01 5.41 22.37
CA GLY A 258 -14.98 6.47 22.05
C GLY A 258 -16.26 5.99 21.35
N GLN A 259 -16.42 4.68 21.09
CA GLN A 259 -17.66 4.05 20.63
C GLN A 259 -18.63 3.70 21.77
N ILE A 260 -18.17 3.69 23.03
CA ILE A 260 -18.92 3.13 24.18
C ILE A 260 -19.56 4.24 25.02
N SER A 261 -19.31 5.50 24.70
CA SER A 261 -19.92 6.68 25.29
C SER A 261 -20.78 7.42 24.27
#